data_cf13eb586dff3064b4a1e76373be4ad7
#
_entry.id   cf13eb586dff3064b4a1e76373be4ad7
#
_cell.length_a   1.000
_cell.length_b   1.000
_cell.length_c   1.000
_cell.angle_alpha   90.00
_cell.angle_beta   90.00
_cell.angle_gamma   90.00
#
_symmetry.space_group_name_H-M   'P 1'
#
loop_
_entity.id
_entity.type
_entity.pdbx_description
1 polymer ?
#
loop_
_entity_poly.entity_id
_entity_poly.type
_entity_poly.pdbx_seq_one_letter_code
_entity_poly.pdbx_strand_id
1 'polypeptide(L)'
;MNQLRVLGVRVIFQQEVLDTTDTDNDLMISIIESIAQAENESRSDNIKWGIKQRAAQGTSKLYKRKCYGYLNDADGNLAIDEKEAKNVRLFFNMYLQGNSVIGIVSELERLGIKSPTGKEKRAKRTVDVMLSNEKYTGNVRLLDNGNHDSYYLAEGNHPSIITKEMYQAVQIEKQHRSNVIEGEK
;
A
#
# COMPACT_ATOMS: atom_id res chain seq x y z
N MET A 1 -18.37 -15.15 -22.42
CA MET A 1 -19.35 -15.54 -23.49
C MET A 1 -20.55 -16.33 -22.99
N ASN A 2 -20.42 -17.32 -22.10
CA ASN A 2 -21.55 -18.15 -21.64
C ASN A 2 -22.75 -17.37 -21.12
N GLN A 3 -22.57 -16.25 -20.41
CA GLN A 3 -23.66 -15.42 -19.89
C GLN A 3 -24.48 -14.75 -21.01
N LEU A 4 -23.83 -14.30 -22.08
CA LEU A 4 -24.50 -13.67 -23.22
C LEU A 4 -25.32 -14.69 -24.02
N ARG A 5 -24.82 -15.93 -24.15
CA ARG A 5 -25.57 -17.03 -24.77
C ARG A 5 -26.83 -17.37 -24.00
N VAL A 6 -26.74 -17.48 -22.67
CA VAL A 6 -27.90 -17.74 -21.79
C VAL A 6 -28.97 -16.66 -21.95
N LEU A 7 -28.57 -15.42 -22.21
CA LEU A 7 -29.44 -14.27 -22.43
C LEU A 7 -29.93 -14.16 -23.90
N GLY A 8 -29.54 -15.09 -24.78
CA GLY A 8 -29.93 -15.07 -26.19
C GLY A 8 -29.30 -13.92 -27.01
N VAL A 9 -28.21 -13.34 -26.49
CA VAL A 9 -27.55 -12.22 -27.20
C VAL A 9 -26.60 -12.76 -28.26
N ARG A 10 -26.85 -12.35 -29.51
CA ARG A 10 -25.97 -12.63 -30.66
C ARG A 10 -24.75 -11.71 -30.61
N VAL A 11 -23.56 -12.29 -30.73
CA VAL A 11 -22.28 -11.55 -30.81
C VAL A 11 -21.60 -11.87 -32.14
N ILE A 12 -21.14 -10.85 -32.84
CA ILE A 12 -20.42 -10.97 -34.11
C ILE A 12 -19.01 -10.40 -33.90
N PHE A 13 -18.00 -11.23 -34.10
CA PHE A 13 -16.59 -10.83 -34.14
C PHE A 13 -16.25 -10.38 -35.55
N GLN A 14 -16.19 -9.05 -35.76
CA GLN A 14 -16.02 -8.48 -37.09
C GLN A 14 -14.67 -8.78 -37.75
N GLN A 15 -13.61 -8.85 -36.94
CA GLN A 15 -12.25 -9.11 -37.43
C GLN A 15 -12.03 -10.57 -37.81
N GLU A 16 -12.57 -11.50 -37.03
CA GLU A 16 -12.46 -12.93 -37.21
C GLU A 16 -13.60 -13.51 -38.08
N VAL A 17 -14.59 -12.66 -38.45
CA VAL A 17 -15.77 -13.06 -39.22
C VAL A 17 -16.52 -14.23 -38.59
N LEU A 18 -16.62 -14.24 -37.25
CA LEU A 18 -17.28 -15.30 -36.49
C LEU A 18 -18.59 -14.81 -35.86
N ASP A 19 -19.59 -15.68 -35.87
CA ASP A 19 -20.94 -15.44 -35.33
C ASP A 19 -21.30 -16.49 -34.31
N THR A 20 -21.78 -16.07 -33.13
CA THR A 20 -22.17 -16.97 -32.03
C THR A 20 -23.46 -17.77 -32.30
N THR A 21 -24.20 -17.47 -33.37
CA THR A 21 -25.39 -18.23 -33.77
C THR A 21 -25.04 -19.46 -34.59
N ASP A 22 -23.82 -19.52 -35.13
CA ASP A 22 -23.36 -20.66 -35.94
C ASP A 22 -22.61 -21.64 -35.02
N THR A 23 -23.13 -22.85 -34.92
CA THR A 23 -22.57 -23.93 -34.07
C THR A 23 -21.18 -24.39 -34.50
N ASP A 24 -20.85 -24.24 -35.78
CA ASP A 24 -19.53 -24.60 -36.33
C ASP A 24 -18.44 -23.65 -35.81
N ASN A 25 -18.81 -22.45 -35.39
CA ASN A 25 -17.90 -21.44 -34.86
C ASN A 25 -17.61 -21.61 -33.36
N ASP A 26 -18.30 -22.49 -32.66
CA ASP A 26 -18.16 -22.66 -31.20
C ASP A 26 -16.76 -23.05 -30.76
N LEU A 27 -16.11 -23.94 -31.49
CA LEU A 27 -14.74 -24.34 -31.22
C LEU A 27 -13.77 -23.16 -31.43
N MET A 28 -13.95 -22.42 -32.52
CA MET A 28 -13.09 -21.28 -32.83
C MET A 28 -13.24 -20.16 -31.79
N ILE A 29 -14.47 -19.87 -31.36
CA ILE A 29 -14.77 -18.91 -30.31
C ILE A 29 -14.11 -19.32 -28.99
N SER A 30 -14.18 -20.61 -28.62
CA SER A 30 -13.52 -21.13 -27.40
C SER A 30 -12.00 -21.02 -27.48
N ILE A 31 -11.40 -21.22 -28.64
CA ILE A 31 -9.96 -21.03 -28.84
C ILE A 31 -9.58 -19.55 -28.67
N ILE A 32 -10.33 -18.62 -29.29
CA ILE A 32 -10.09 -17.18 -29.18
C ILE A 32 -10.24 -16.72 -27.72
N GLU A 33 -11.27 -17.18 -27.00
CA GLU A 33 -11.43 -16.90 -25.57
C GLU A 33 -10.23 -17.40 -24.76
N SER A 34 -9.75 -18.60 -25.03
CA SER A 34 -8.58 -19.18 -24.34
C SER A 34 -7.31 -18.39 -24.61
N ILE A 35 -7.10 -17.95 -25.85
CA ILE A 35 -5.95 -17.10 -26.21
C ILE A 35 -6.04 -15.75 -25.51
N ALA A 36 -7.20 -15.09 -25.54
CA ALA A 36 -7.42 -13.81 -24.89
C ALA A 36 -7.21 -13.89 -23.37
N GLN A 37 -7.64 -15.00 -22.76
CA GLN A 37 -7.40 -15.25 -21.32
C GLN A 37 -5.91 -15.42 -21.05
N ALA A 38 -5.22 -16.27 -21.82
CA ALA A 38 -3.78 -16.50 -21.66
C ALA A 38 -2.95 -15.21 -21.86
N GLU A 39 -3.33 -14.35 -22.82
CA GLU A 39 -2.69 -13.03 -23.00
C GLU A 39 -2.90 -12.13 -21.77
N ASN A 40 -4.10 -12.09 -21.20
CA ASN A 40 -4.37 -11.27 -20.01
C ASN A 40 -3.59 -11.77 -18.79
N GLU A 41 -3.51 -13.09 -18.59
CA GLU A 41 -2.71 -13.70 -17.54
C GLU A 41 -1.22 -13.38 -17.71
N SER A 42 -0.68 -13.55 -18.92
CA SER A 42 0.71 -13.22 -19.25
C SER A 42 1.02 -11.73 -19.01
N ARG A 43 0.14 -10.82 -19.42
CA ARG A 43 0.29 -9.38 -19.16
C ARG A 43 0.29 -9.08 -17.65
N SER A 44 -0.61 -9.70 -16.90
CA SER A 44 -0.67 -9.56 -15.43
C SER A 44 0.65 -10.01 -14.78
N ASP A 45 1.17 -11.16 -15.18
CA ASP A 45 2.40 -11.71 -14.63
C ASP A 45 3.63 -10.89 -15.01
N ASN A 46 3.69 -10.36 -16.23
CA ASN A 46 4.74 -9.44 -16.66
C ASN A 46 4.73 -8.14 -15.85
N ILE A 47 3.54 -7.59 -15.52
CA ILE A 47 3.41 -6.41 -14.66
C ILE A 47 3.91 -6.73 -13.24
N LYS A 48 3.47 -7.84 -12.65
CA LYS A 48 3.92 -8.29 -11.31
C LYS A 48 5.42 -8.48 -11.28
N TRP A 49 5.98 -9.17 -12.26
CA TRP A 49 7.41 -9.38 -12.40
C TRP A 49 8.18 -8.06 -12.48
N GLY A 50 7.72 -7.13 -13.32
CA GLY A 50 8.35 -5.82 -13.45
C GLY A 50 8.29 -4.99 -12.16
N ILE A 51 7.22 -5.12 -11.34
CA ILE A 51 7.12 -4.50 -10.01
C ILE A 51 8.16 -5.12 -9.07
N LYS A 52 8.26 -6.46 -9.02
CA LYS A 52 9.23 -7.19 -8.20
C LYS A 52 10.67 -6.82 -8.55
N GLN A 53 11.02 -6.79 -9.83
CA GLN A 53 12.35 -6.41 -10.29
C GLN A 53 12.74 -5.00 -9.85
N ARG A 54 11.84 -4.02 -10.07
CA ARG A 54 12.09 -2.64 -9.62
C ARG A 54 12.18 -2.53 -8.09
N ALA A 55 11.41 -3.32 -7.35
CA ALA A 55 11.51 -3.38 -5.89
C ALA A 55 12.88 -3.95 -5.47
N ALA A 56 13.29 -5.08 -6.02
CA ALA A 56 14.57 -5.71 -5.72
C ALA A 56 15.78 -4.81 -6.07
N GLN A 57 15.68 -4.04 -7.16
CA GLN A 57 16.74 -3.11 -7.59
C GLN A 57 16.69 -1.76 -6.85
N GLY A 58 15.75 -1.53 -5.94
CA GLY A 58 15.59 -0.24 -5.25
C GLY A 58 15.08 0.91 -6.13
N THR A 59 14.70 0.63 -7.38
CA THR A 59 14.27 1.65 -8.37
C THR A 59 12.76 1.90 -8.40
N SER A 60 11.99 1.19 -7.56
CA SER A 60 10.54 1.33 -7.51
C SER A 60 10.13 2.73 -7.06
N LYS A 61 9.22 3.37 -7.81
CA LYS A 61 8.60 4.65 -7.42
C LYS A 61 7.85 4.58 -6.07
N LEU A 62 7.51 3.37 -5.61
CA LEU A 62 6.87 3.16 -4.30
C LEU A 62 7.77 3.55 -3.13
N TYR A 63 9.10 3.45 -3.29
CA TYR A 63 10.06 3.91 -2.30
C TYR A 63 9.96 5.42 -2.05
N LYS A 64 9.71 6.20 -3.11
CA LYS A 64 9.59 7.67 -3.09
C LYS A 64 8.17 8.17 -2.82
N ARG A 65 7.21 7.28 -2.52
CA ARG A 65 5.82 7.68 -2.26
C ARG A 65 5.74 8.54 -0.99
N LYS A 66 5.20 9.76 -1.14
CA LYS A 66 5.03 10.71 -0.04
C LYS A 66 4.17 10.14 1.10
N CYS A 67 4.55 10.42 2.34
CA CYS A 67 3.73 10.25 3.53
C CYS A 67 3.85 11.49 4.43
N TYR A 68 2.98 11.62 5.44
CA TYR A 68 2.99 12.75 6.37
C TYR A 68 4.37 12.89 7.03
N GLY A 69 4.90 14.09 7.12
CA GLY A 69 6.26 14.37 7.59
C GLY A 69 7.29 14.49 6.48
N TYR A 70 6.94 14.15 5.23
CA TYR A 70 7.83 14.25 4.08
C TYR A 70 7.19 15.01 2.92
N LEU A 71 8.01 15.69 2.17
CA LEU A 71 7.69 16.27 0.85
C LEU A 71 8.61 15.66 -0.21
N ASN A 72 8.27 15.83 -1.47
CA ASN A 72 9.16 15.48 -2.56
C ASN A 72 9.96 16.71 -2.97
N ASP A 73 11.29 16.55 -3.08
CA ASP A 73 12.18 17.58 -3.64
C ASP A 73 12.03 17.69 -5.17
N ALA A 74 12.84 18.56 -5.80
CA ALA A 74 12.82 18.77 -7.24
C ALA A 74 13.17 17.50 -8.05
N ASP A 75 13.95 16.58 -7.47
CA ASP A 75 14.36 15.32 -8.07
C ASP A 75 13.38 14.18 -7.74
N GLY A 76 12.28 14.49 -7.02
CA GLY A 76 11.27 13.54 -6.61
C GLY A 76 11.71 12.63 -5.45
N ASN A 77 12.80 12.93 -4.76
CA ASN A 77 13.21 12.21 -3.55
C ASN A 77 12.44 12.72 -2.34
N LEU A 78 12.42 11.91 -1.27
CA LEU A 78 11.78 12.30 -0.03
C LEU A 78 12.71 13.22 0.77
N ALA A 79 12.23 14.43 1.08
CA ALA A 79 12.84 15.39 1.99
C ALA A 79 11.93 15.59 3.20
N ILE A 80 12.49 15.96 4.35
CA ILE A 80 11.73 16.20 5.57
C ILE A 80 10.96 17.53 5.47
N ASP A 81 9.65 17.47 5.75
CA ASP A 81 8.87 18.65 6.07
C ASP A 81 8.98 18.91 7.59
N GLU A 82 9.78 19.89 7.98
CA GLU A 82 10.06 20.15 9.40
C GLU A 82 8.82 20.49 10.24
N LYS A 83 7.78 21.05 9.64
CA LYS A 83 6.52 21.34 10.35
C LYS A 83 5.79 20.06 10.69
N GLU A 84 5.63 19.17 9.68
CA GLU A 84 4.97 17.89 9.86
C GLU A 84 5.84 16.92 10.66
N ALA A 85 7.16 16.93 10.48
CA ALA A 85 8.10 16.07 11.19
C ALA A 85 8.10 16.32 12.72
N LYS A 86 7.97 17.59 13.15
CA LYS A 86 7.78 17.92 14.57
C LYS A 86 6.54 17.21 15.15
N ASN A 87 5.45 17.18 14.40
CA ASN A 87 4.24 16.49 14.82
C ASN A 87 4.44 14.97 14.87
N VAL A 88 5.19 14.40 13.91
CA VAL A 88 5.51 12.96 13.94
C VAL A 88 6.30 12.62 15.20
N ARG A 89 7.36 13.35 15.51
CA ARG A 89 8.15 13.17 16.74
C ARG A 89 7.27 13.32 17.99
N LEU A 90 6.34 14.25 18.00
CA LEU A 90 5.39 14.46 19.08
C LEU A 90 4.51 13.21 19.29
N PHE A 91 3.94 12.60 18.24
CA PHE A 91 3.09 11.40 18.35
C PHE A 91 3.86 10.23 18.97
N PHE A 92 5.09 10.00 18.52
CA PHE A 92 5.93 8.93 19.03
C PHE A 92 6.29 9.13 20.48
N ASN A 93 6.68 10.36 20.88
CA ASN A 93 6.98 10.69 22.27
C ASN A 93 5.77 10.52 23.18
N MET A 94 4.60 11.03 22.78
CA MET A 94 3.37 10.89 23.59
C MET A 94 2.99 9.42 23.77
N TYR A 95 3.16 8.59 22.74
CA TYR A 95 2.86 7.16 22.85
C TYR A 95 3.79 6.46 23.85
N LEU A 96 5.08 6.75 23.81
CA LEU A 96 6.08 6.23 24.76
C LEU A 96 5.88 6.76 26.19
N GLN A 97 5.30 7.96 26.34
CA GLN A 97 4.90 8.51 27.65
C GLN A 97 3.63 7.88 28.23
N GLY A 98 3.06 6.88 27.57
CA GLY A 98 1.90 6.15 28.08
C GLY A 98 0.55 6.63 27.51
N ASN A 99 0.51 7.66 26.66
CA ASN A 99 -0.75 8.12 26.09
C ASN A 99 -1.37 7.04 25.17
N SER A 100 -2.68 6.87 25.28
CA SER A 100 -3.42 6.02 24.33
C SER A 100 -3.52 6.70 22.97
N VAL A 101 -3.77 5.92 21.89
CA VAL A 101 -4.00 6.48 20.54
C VAL A 101 -5.16 7.49 20.52
N ILE A 102 -6.19 7.26 21.33
CA ILE A 102 -7.32 8.20 21.47
C ILE A 102 -6.87 9.47 22.19
N GLY A 103 -6.06 9.34 23.26
CA GLY A 103 -5.49 10.48 23.98
C GLY A 103 -4.60 11.35 23.08
N ILE A 104 -3.80 10.72 22.21
CA ILE A 104 -2.99 11.42 21.20
C ILE A 104 -3.90 12.19 20.23
N VAL A 105 -4.96 11.58 19.72
CA VAL A 105 -5.93 12.27 18.84
C VAL A 105 -6.51 13.50 19.50
N SER A 106 -6.98 13.38 20.76
CA SER A 106 -7.56 14.50 21.50
C SER A 106 -6.55 15.63 21.75
N GLU A 107 -5.31 15.28 22.06
CA GLU A 107 -4.26 16.29 22.26
C GLU A 107 -3.89 17.01 20.97
N LEU A 108 -3.87 16.29 19.83
CA LEU A 108 -3.63 16.90 18.52
C LEU A 108 -4.75 17.88 18.12
N GLU A 109 -6.00 17.53 18.43
CA GLU A 109 -7.15 18.40 18.24
C GLU A 109 -7.02 19.68 19.13
N ARG A 110 -6.66 19.49 20.42
CA ARG A 110 -6.41 20.61 21.34
C ARG A 110 -5.31 21.57 20.87
N LEU A 111 -4.27 21.02 20.26
CA LEU A 111 -3.14 21.80 19.69
C LEU A 111 -3.45 22.38 18.31
N GLY A 112 -4.63 22.15 17.74
CA GLY A 112 -5.00 22.64 16.41
C GLY A 112 -4.22 21.98 15.26
N ILE A 113 -3.60 20.81 15.48
CA ILE A 113 -2.80 20.09 14.50
C ILE A 113 -3.73 19.31 13.55
N LYS A 114 -3.91 19.84 12.34
CA LYS A 114 -4.79 19.24 11.33
C LYS A 114 -4.30 17.87 10.86
N SER A 115 -5.24 17.07 10.38
CA SER A 115 -4.94 15.76 9.77
C SER A 115 -4.12 15.91 8.47
N PRO A 116 -3.48 14.84 7.96
CA PRO A 116 -2.77 14.88 6.67
C PRO A 116 -3.64 15.33 5.48
N THR A 117 -4.95 15.21 5.61
CA THR A 117 -5.94 15.64 4.61
C THR A 117 -6.55 17.01 4.92
N GLY A 118 -6.00 17.77 5.89
CA GLY A 118 -6.45 19.09 6.27
C GLY A 118 -7.68 19.15 7.17
N LYS A 119 -8.24 18.02 7.58
CA LYS A 119 -9.40 17.97 8.49
C LYS A 119 -8.97 18.30 9.92
N GLU A 120 -9.82 18.99 10.66
CA GLU A 120 -9.57 19.32 12.08
C GLU A 120 -9.52 18.07 12.94
N LYS A 121 -10.43 17.12 12.70
CA LYS A 121 -10.49 15.86 13.44
C LYS A 121 -9.67 14.77 12.74
N ARG A 122 -8.81 14.09 13.52
CA ARG A 122 -7.96 13.01 13.03
C ARG A 122 -8.56 11.64 13.45
N ALA A 123 -8.67 10.71 12.51
CA ALA A 123 -9.15 9.37 12.83
C ALA A 123 -8.11 8.59 13.67
N LYS A 124 -8.55 7.83 14.69
CA LYS A 124 -7.72 6.92 15.49
C LYS A 124 -6.82 6.05 14.60
N ARG A 125 -7.40 5.44 13.56
CA ARG A 125 -6.66 4.59 12.61
C ARG A 125 -5.50 5.31 11.93
N THR A 126 -5.64 6.62 11.64
CA THR A 126 -4.56 7.40 11.02
C THR A 126 -3.34 7.49 11.93
N VAL A 127 -3.55 7.76 13.22
CA VAL A 127 -2.45 7.82 14.20
C VAL A 127 -1.83 6.44 14.40
N ASP A 128 -2.65 5.39 14.49
CA ASP A 128 -2.17 4.02 14.65
C ASP A 128 -1.32 3.55 13.46
N VAL A 129 -1.76 3.84 12.22
CA VAL A 129 -0.97 3.57 11.00
C VAL A 129 0.32 4.38 10.98
N MET A 130 0.31 5.64 11.43
CA MET A 130 1.51 6.45 11.52
C MET A 130 2.52 5.87 12.51
N LEU A 131 2.09 5.45 13.70
CA LEU A 131 2.94 4.80 14.70
C LEU A 131 3.55 3.47 14.23
N SER A 132 2.91 2.80 13.25
CA SER A 132 3.39 1.55 12.63
C SER A 132 4.20 1.76 11.35
N ASN A 133 4.39 3.00 10.91
CA ASN A 133 5.03 3.26 9.63
C ASN A 133 6.56 3.32 9.78
N GLU A 134 7.25 2.25 9.40
CA GLU A 134 8.71 2.13 9.42
C GLU A 134 9.42 3.20 8.57
N LYS A 135 8.70 3.82 7.63
CA LYS A 135 9.26 4.85 6.74
C LYS A 135 9.84 6.04 7.50
N TYR A 136 9.34 6.33 8.70
CA TYR A 136 9.89 7.40 9.54
C TYR A 136 11.33 7.16 10.03
N THR A 137 11.83 5.92 9.96
CA THR A 137 13.23 5.57 10.28
C THR A 137 14.19 5.74 9.10
N GLY A 138 13.71 6.21 7.94
CA GLY A 138 14.49 6.29 6.71
C GLY A 138 14.48 5.01 5.87
N ASN A 139 13.82 3.95 6.34
CA ASN A 139 13.70 2.68 5.64
C ASN A 139 12.35 2.57 4.93
N VAL A 140 12.31 1.83 3.84
CA VAL A 140 11.05 1.53 3.16
C VAL A 140 10.93 0.03 2.95
N ARG A 141 9.85 -0.53 3.48
CA ARG A 141 9.49 -1.93 3.30
C ARG A 141 8.38 -2.05 2.25
N LEU A 142 8.62 -2.79 1.20
CA LEU A 142 7.63 -3.15 0.20
C LEU A 142 7.30 -4.64 0.33
N LEU A 143 6.03 -4.95 0.62
CA LEU A 143 5.58 -6.33 0.69
C LEU A 143 5.58 -6.96 -0.71
N ASP A 144 5.99 -8.22 -0.80
CA ASP A 144 5.83 -9.01 -2.01
C ASP A 144 4.37 -9.50 -2.09
N ASN A 145 3.61 -8.97 -3.04
CA ASN A 145 2.20 -9.36 -3.23
C ASN A 145 2.02 -10.83 -3.64
N GLY A 146 3.09 -11.53 -4.01
CA GLY A 146 3.06 -12.96 -4.36
C GLY A 146 3.40 -13.88 -3.19
N ASN A 147 4.08 -13.35 -2.18
CA ASN A 147 4.42 -14.06 -0.95
C ASN A 147 4.33 -13.08 0.23
N HIS A 148 3.29 -13.23 1.05
CA HIS A 148 3.00 -12.32 2.16
C HIS A 148 4.08 -12.33 3.26
N ASP A 149 4.93 -13.35 3.29
CA ASP A 149 6.02 -13.49 4.26
C ASP A 149 7.33 -12.86 3.79
N SER A 150 7.39 -12.43 2.53
CA SER A 150 8.58 -11.79 1.94
C SER A 150 8.39 -10.30 1.71
N TYR A 151 9.46 -9.54 1.86
CA TYR A 151 9.47 -8.09 1.62
C TYR A 151 10.81 -7.64 1.03
N TYR A 152 10.77 -6.53 0.33
CA TYR A 152 11.95 -5.81 -0.15
C TYR A 152 12.21 -4.64 0.77
N LEU A 153 13.38 -4.61 1.43
CA LEU A 153 13.79 -3.54 2.33
C LEU A 153 14.82 -2.64 1.65
N ALA A 154 14.51 -1.36 1.54
CA ALA A 154 15.49 -0.33 1.19
C ALA A 154 15.87 0.43 2.46
N GLU A 155 17.09 0.22 2.94
CA GLU A 155 17.63 0.90 4.10
C GLU A 155 18.24 2.25 3.70
N GLY A 156 18.07 3.27 4.58
CA GLY A 156 18.64 4.59 4.34
C GLY A 156 18.16 5.26 3.05
N ASN A 157 16.97 4.93 2.58
CA ASN A 157 16.42 5.43 1.32
C ASN A 157 16.17 6.95 1.33
N HIS A 158 15.92 7.51 2.51
CA HIS A 158 15.63 8.92 2.71
C HIS A 158 15.97 9.36 4.14
N PRO A 159 16.05 10.68 4.44
CA PRO A 159 16.32 11.18 5.78
C PRO A 159 15.29 10.68 6.82
N SER A 160 15.75 10.23 7.98
CA SER A 160 14.90 9.73 9.07
C SER A 160 14.32 10.88 9.89
N ILE A 161 13.04 10.77 10.29
CA ILE A 161 12.39 11.69 11.22
C ILE A 161 12.57 11.25 12.66
N ILE A 162 12.58 9.93 12.89
CA ILE A 162 12.79 9.30 14.20
C ILE A 162 13.91 8.26 14.10
N THR A 163 14.47 7.85 15.23
CA THR A 163 15.49 6.80 15.30
C THR A 163 14.86 5.40 15.19
N LYS A 164 15.66 4.41 14.79
CA LYS A 164 15.22 3.00 14.76
C LYS A 164 14.83 2.51 16.16
N GLU A 165 15.58 2.93 17.19
CA GLU A 165 15.32 2.57 18.59
C GLU A 165 13.97 3.10 19.07
N MET A 166 13.65 4.37 18.76
CA MET A 166 12.34 4.96 19.09
C MET A 166 11.20 4.21 18.41
N TYR A 167 11.35 3.87 17.13
CA TYR A 167 10.36 3.08 16.41
C TYR A 167 10.16 1.70 17.04
N GLN A 168 11.25 0.98 17.33
CA GLN A 168 11.19 -0.34 17.96
C GLN A 168 10.53 -0.28 19.35
N ALA A 169 10.86 0.71 20.18
CA ALA A 169 10.23 0.90 21.48
C ALA A 169 8.70 1.07 21.35
N VAL A 170 8.25 1.83 20.35
CA VAL A 170 6.80 1.99 20.07
C VAL A 170 6.17 0.67 19.63
N GLN A 171 6.85 -0.15 18.78
CA GLN A 171 6.29 -1.44 18.36
C GLN A 171 6.17 -2.42 19.54
N ILE A 172 7.18 -2.48 20.43
CA ILE A 172 7.14 -3.30 21.65
C ILE A 172 5.96 -2.85 22.54
N GLU A 173 5.82 -1.54 22.76
CA GLU A 173 4.73 -1.00 23.55
C GLU A 173 3.35 -1.26 22.93
N LYS A 174 3.24 -1.26 21.58
CA LYS A 174 2.02 -1.65 20.87
C LYS A 174 1.67 -3.12 21.11
N GLN A 175 2.65 -4.01 21.09
CA GLN A 175 2.43 -5.43 21.40
C GLN A 175 1.95 -5.62 22.85
N HIS A 176 2.58 -4.95 23.82
CA HIS A 176 2.16 -5.01 25.22
C HIS A 176 0.72 -4.51 25.44
N ARG A 177 0.29 -3.49 24.71
CA ARG A 177 -1.08 -2.94 24.80
C ARG A 177 -2.10 -3.69 23.93
N SER A 178 -1.65 -4.63 23.10
CA SER A 178 -2.55 -5.45 22.31
C SER A 178 -3.23 -6.49 23.19
N ASN A 179 -4.57 -6.53 23.19
CA ASN A 179 -5.34 -7.58 23.84
C ASN A 179 -5.44 -8.86 22.99
N VAL A 180 -4.77 -8.91 21.83
CA VAL A 180 -4.74 -10.09 20.98
C VAL A 180 -3.63 -10.99 21.45
N ILE A 181 -3.98 -12.07 22.14
CA ILE A 181 -3.06 -13.16 22.47
C ILE A 181 -2.80 -13.91 21.16
N GLU A 182 -1.54 -13.94 20.70
CA GLU A 182 -1.14 -14.80 19.59
C GLU A 182 -1.37 -16.26 20.00
N GLY A 183 -2.36 -16.91 19.45
CA GLY A 183 -2.63 -18.34 19.69
C GLY A 183 -4.08 -18.79 19.63
N GLU A 184 -5.05 -17.90 19.55
CA GLU A 184 -6.46 -18.29 19.36
C GLU A 184 -6.95 -17.88 17.95
N LYS A 185 -6.63 -18.73 16.97
CA LYS A 185 -7.33 -18.83 15.69
C LYS A 185 -7.50 -20.30 15.33
#